data_2ae52171d0b07a4cbfe4daa2a3161293
#
_entry.id   2ae52171d0b07a4cbfe4daa2a3161293
#
_cell.length_a   1.000
_cell.length_b   1.000
_cell.length_c   1.000
_cell.angle_alpha   90.00
_cell.angle_beta   90.00
_cell.angle_gamma   90.00
#
_symmetry.space_group_name_H-M   'P 1'
#
loop_
_entity.id
_entity.type
_entity.pdbx_description
1 polymer ?
#
loop_
_entity_poly.entity_id
_entity_poly.type
_entity_poly.pdbx_seq_one_letter_code
_entity_poly.pdbx_strand_id
1 'polypeptide(L)'
;EDYKELNPGAVTYYDGMVYVNLSEIKPMIAMPFHPSNVYTIDELNANLADILHDVEQKALVSLDGAVDYSLQDKIRNGKFYVEQGIIAGCAGGGFENICAAADIIKGKNIGADEFTFSVYPASTPIYMELVKNGAIADLMEAGTVVKTAFCGPCFGAGDTPANNAFSIRHTTRNFPNREGSKLQNGQISSVALMDARSIAATAANKGFLTPATAANKGF
;
A
#
# COMPACT_ATOMS: atom_id res chain seq x y z
N GLU A 1 3.19 -24.91 -26.75
CA GLU A 1 2.48 -24.55 -28.00
C GLU A 1 2.96 -23.16 -28.42
N ASP A 2 3.28 -23.01 -29.71
CA ASP A 2 3.65 -21.72 -30.27
C ASP A 2 2.43 -20.79 -30.29
N TYR A 3 2.64 -19.53 -29.92
CA TYR A 3 1.61 -18.50 -30.05
C TYR A 3 1.18 -18.38 -31.52
N LYS A 4 -0.11 -18.50 -31.76
CA LYS A 4 -0.70 -18.32 -33.09
C LYS A 4 -1.33 -16.96 -33.21
N GLU A 5 -0.80 -16.12 -34.06
CA GLU A 5 -1.46 -14.88 -34.44
C GLU A 5 -2.76 -15.16 -35.22
N LEU A 6 -3.75 -14.31 -34.99
CA LEU A 6 -4.98 -14.34 -35.77
C LEU A 6 -4.67 -13.95 -37.23
N ASN A 7 -5.26 -14.65 -38.17
CA ASN A 7 -5.18 -14.27 -39.61
C ASN A 7 -5.80 -12.86 -39.79
N PRO A 8 -5.33 -12.05 -40.72
CA PRO A 8 -5.95 -10.77 -41.05
C PRO A 8 -7.44 -10.95 -41.34
N GLY A 9 -8.27 -10.17 -40.62
CA GLY A 9 -9.73 -10.26 -40.76
C GLY A 9 -10.43 -11.34 -39.91
N ALA A 10 -9.67 -12.14 -39.16
CA ALA A 10 -10.27 -13.10 -38.23
C ALA A 10 -11.01 -12.36 -37.07
N VAL A 11 -12.14 -12.93 -36.68
CA VAL A 11 -12.95 -12.41 -35.57
C VAL A 11 -12.65 -13.24 -34.31
N THR A 12 -12.31 -12.56 -33.22
CA THR A 12 -12.16 -13.19 -31.91
C THR A 12 -13.49 -13.17 -31.17
N TYR A 13 -13.88 -14.32 -30.63
CA TYR A 13 -15.08 -14.45 -29.80
C TYR A 13 -14.68 -14.54 -28.34
N TYR A 14 -15.43 -13.84 -27.49
CA TYR A 14 -15.23 -13.83 -26.03
C TYR A 14 -16.56 -14.22 -25.35
N ASP A 15 -16.46 -14.91 -24.22
CA ASP A 15 -17.65 -15.29 -23.42
C ASP A 15 -18.33 -14.09 -22.78
N GLY A 16 -17.60 -12.99 -22.60
CA GLY A 16 -18.12 -11.76 -22.03
C GLY A 16 -17.12 -10.62 -22.05
N MET A 17 -17.55 -9.46 -21.60
CA MET A 17 -16.75 -8.24 -21.50
C MET A 17 -17.03 -7.55 -20.16
N VAL A 18 -15.98 -7.09 -19.50
CA VAL A 18 -16.05 -6.19 -18.36
C VAL A 18 -15.50 -4.82 -18.80
N TYR A 19 -16.34 -3.80 -18.71
CA TYR A 19 -15.93 -2.41 -18.99
C TYR A 19 -15.60 -1.69 -17.69
N VAL A 20 -14.41 -1.09 -17.60
CA VAL A 20 -13.96 -0.30 -16.45
C VAL A 20 -13.49 1.06 -16.94
N ASN A 21 -14.18 2.14 -16.51
CA ASN A 21 -13.73 3.50 -16.76
C ASN A 21 -12.70 3.93 -15.72
N LEU A 22 -11.43 3.92 -16.09
CA LEU A 22 -10.33 4.27 -15.17
C LEU A 22 -10.41 5.71 -14.63
N SER A 23 -11.10 6.62 -15.34
CA SER A 23 -11.28 8.01 -14.90
C SER A 23 -12.26 8.17 -13.73
N GLU A 24 -13.07 7.14 -13.46
CA GLU A 24 -14.06 7.12 -12.37
C GLU A 24 -13.55 6.40 -11.12
N ILE A 25 -12.40 5.72 -11.22
CA ILE A 25 -11.82 4.99 -10.09
C ILE A 25 -11.22 5.98 -9.09
N LYS A 26 -11.67 5.88 -7.84
CA LYS A 26 -11.12 6.62 -6.71
C LYS A 26 -9.95 5.87 -6.08
N PRO A 27 -9.06 6.55 -5.32
CA PRO A 27 -8.05 5.88 -4.51
C PRO A 27 -8.69 4.88 -3.55
N MET A 28 -8.19 3.64 -3.57
CA MET A 28 -8.77 2.52 -2.83
C MET A 28 -7.74 1.89 -1.89
N ILE A 29 -8.25 1.20 -0.87
CA ILE A 29 -7.48 0.39 0.07
C ILE A 29 -8.10 -0.99 0.17
N ALA A 30 -7.29 -2.03 0.02
CA ALA A 30 -7.69 -3.41 0.30
C ALA A 30 -7.25 -3.79 1.71
N MET A 31 -8.21 -3.85 2.61
CA MET A 31 -8.00 -4.11 4.04
C MET A 31 -7.57 -5.57 4.30
N PRO A 32 -6.89 -5.86 5.43
CA PRO A 32 -6.54 -7.23 5.81
C PRO A 32 -7.81 -8.10 5.97
N PHE A 33 -7.75 -9.41 5.75
CA PHE A 33 -6.62 -10.21 5.25
C PHE A 33 -6.96 -10.83 3.90
N HIS A 34 -7.74 -10.13 3.08
CA HIS A 34 -8.11 -10.60 1.75
C HIS A 34 -8.14 -9.44 0.74
N PRO A 35 -7.64 -9.61 -0.50
CA PRO A 35 -7.57 -8.52 -1.48
C PRO A 35 -8.94 -8.03 -1.97
N SER A 36 -10.03 -8.78 -1.78
CA SER A 36 -11.39 -8.32 -2.10
C SER A 36 -12.05 -7.48 -1.00
N ASN A 37 -11.39 -7.32 0.15
CA ASN A 37 -11.89 -6.48 1.25
C ASN A 37 -11.58 -5.00 0.98
N VAL A 38 -12.20 -4.44 -0.06
CA VAL A 38 -11.83 -3.17 -0.68
C VAL A 38 -12.84 -2.08 -0.34
N TYR A 39 -12.30 -0.91 0.01
CA TYR A 39 -13.04 0.34 0.24
C TYR A 39 -12.35 1.48 -0.50
N THR A 40 -13.10 2.54 -0.87
CA THR A 40 -12.44 3.80 -1.19
C THR A 40 -11.85 4.39 0.10
N ILE A 41 -10.71 5.09 0.00
CA ILE A 41 -10.09 5.70 1.20
C ILE A 41 -11.02 6.75 1.81
N ASP A 42 -11.78 7.47 0.98
CA ASP A 42 -12.77 8.44 1.43
C ASP A 42 -13.91 7.78 2.23
N GLU A 43 -14.42 6.63 1.75
CA GLU A 43 -15.45 5.85 2.43
C GLU A 43 -14.97 5.32 3.78
N LEU A 44 -13.75 4.75 3.82
CA LEU A 44 -13.13 4.30 5.05
C LEU A 44 -13.00 5.45 6.06
N ASN A 45 -12.49 6.60 5.64
CA ASN A 45 -12.31 7.76 6.52
C ASN A 45 -13.65 8.35 7.01
N ALA A 46 -14.71 8.26 6.22
CA ALA A 46 -16.04 8.75 6.60
C ALA A 46 -16.78 7.83 7.58
N ASN A 47 -16.49 6.51 7.55
CA ASN A 47 -17.19 5.49 8.34
C ASN A 47 -16.20 4.63 9.16
N LEU A 48 -15.22 5.27 9.74
CA LEU A 48 -14.01 4.64 10.26
C LEU A 48 -14.29 3.53 11.29
N ALA A 49 -15.07 3.84 12.33
CA ALA A 49 -15.35 2.90 13.42
C ALA A 49 -16.10 1.65 12.93
N ASP A 50 -17.11 1.82 12.09
CA ASP A 50 -17.96 0.74 11.61
C ASP A 50 -17.18 -0.19 10.65
N ILE A 51 -16.43 0.41 9.70
CA ILE A 51 -15.63 -0.37 8.74
C ILE A 51 -14.50 -1.11 9.45
N LEU A 52 -13.77 -0.46 10.37
CA LEU A 52 -12.71 -1.12 11.10
C LEU A 52 -13.23 -2.26 11.97
N HIS A 53 -14.40 -2.10 12.60
CA HIS A 53 -15.05 -3.18 13.34
C HIS A 53 -15.40 -4.37 12.43
N ASP A 54 -16.00 -4.14 11.27
CA ASP A 54 -16.32 -5.19 10.28
C ASP A 54 -15.06 -5.92 9.79
N VAL A 55 -13.99 -5.17 9.52
CA VAL A 55 -12.68 -5.75 9.13
C VAL A 55 -12.10 -6.61 10.26
N GLU A 56 -12.17 -6.15 11.51
CA GLU A 56 -11.73 -6.94 12.69
C GLU A 56 -12.49 -8.28 12.78
N GLN A 57 -13.81 -8.26 12.64
CA GLN A 57 -14.62 -9.48 12.71
C GLN A 57 -14.25 -10.46 11.58
N LYS A 58 -14.08 -9.98 10.37
CA LYS A 58 -13.63 -10.80 9.23
C LYS A 58 -12.21 -11.35 9.45
N ALA A 59 -11.33 -10.54 10.03
CA ALA A 59 -9.96 -10.94 10.34
C ALA A 59 -9.91 -12.05 11.39
N LEU A 60 -10.69 -11.95 12.47
CA LEU A 60 -10.77 -12.96 13.51
C LEU A 60 -11.20 -14.32 12.95
N VAL A 61 -12.15 -14.35 12.01
CA VAL A 61 -12.53 -15.58 11.29
C VAL A 61 -11.35 -16.13 10.48
N SER A 62 -10.62 -15.27 9.76
CA SER A 62 -9.46 -15.67 8.95
C SER A 62 -8.26 -16.16 9.78
N LEU A 63 -8.20 -15.75 11.05
CA LEU A 63 -7.11 -16.06 12.00
C LEU A 63 -7.52 -17.16 13.01
N ASP A 64 -8.61 -17.89 12.76
CA ASP A 64 -9.17 -18.94 13.63
C ASP A 64 -9.46 -18.47 15.07
N GLY A 65 -9.72 -17.17 15.27
CA GLY A 65 -10.06 -16.59 16.57
C GLY A 65 -8.93 -16.62 17.62
N ALA A 66 -7.72 -17.03 17.24
CA ALA A 66 -6.61 -17.26 18.17
C ALA A 66 -5.79 -16.01 18.50
N VAL A 67 -6.18 -14.83 18.02
CA VAL A 67 -5.39 -13.59 18.09
C VAL A 67 -6.18 -12.46 18.73
N ASP A 68 -5.47 -11.62 19.44
CA ASP A 68 -5.95 -10.30 19.89
C ASP A 68 -5.65 -9.28 18.78
N TYR A 69 -6.62 -9.12 17.86
CA TYR A 69 -6.50 -8.25 16.69
C TYR A 69 -7.46 -7.08 16.82
N SER A 70 -6.93 -5.87 16.89
CA SER A 70 -7.70 -4.63 16.94
C SER A 70 -7.19 -3.60 15.93
N LEU A 71 -8.13 -2.95 15.24
CA LEU A 71 -7.91 -1.79 14.40
C LEU A 71 -8.51 -0.52 15.02
N GLN A 72 -9.38 -0.67 16.02
CA GLN A 72 -9.99 0.47 16.72
C GLN A 72 -8.94 1.29 17.49
N ASP A 73 -7.88 0.67 17.98
CA ASP A 73 -6.74 1.33 18.63
C ASP A 73 -5.90 2.19 17.68
N LYS A 74 -6.09 2.05 16.36
CA LYS A 74 -5.47 2.89 15.33
C LYS A 74 -6.22 4.20 15.06
N ILE A 75 -7.37 4.41 15.69
CA ILE A 75 -8.09 5.67 15.54
C ILE A 75 -7.47 6.72 16.49
N ARG A 76 -6.79 7.70 15.90
CA ARG A 76 -6.16 8.82 16.62
C ARG A 76 -6.82 10.13 16.19
N ASN A 77 -7.45 10.84 17.14
CA ASN A 77 -8.16 12.10 16.86
C ASN A 77 -9.21 11.99 15.75
N GLY A 78 -9.94 10.87 15.70
CA GLY A 78 -10.96 10.59 14.67
C GLY A 78 -10.41 10.28 13.27
N LYS A 79 -9.12 9.98 13.14
CA LYS A 79 -8.47 9.61 11.88
C LYS A 79 -7.78 8.26 12.03
N PHE A 80 -7.73 7.51 10.94
CA PHE A 80 -6.99 6.25 10.90
C PHE A 80 -5.49 6.51 10.78
N TYR A 81 -4.74 6.05 11.78
CA TYR A 81 -3.29 6.13 11.81
C TYR A 81 -2.68 4.79 11.41
N VAL A 82 -1.67 4.82 10.57
CA VAL A 82 -0.89 3.66 10.14
C VAL A 82 0.58 3.84 10.54
N GLU A 83 1.26 2.75 10.85
CA GLU A 83 2.63 2.83 11.37
C GLU A 83 3.68 2.64 10.29
N GLN A 84 3.31 2.07 9.12
CA GLN A 84 4.28 1.79 8.07
C GLN A 84 3.69 1.97 6.68
N GLY A 85 4.44 2.61 5.79
CA GLY A 85 4.18 2.67 4.35
C GLY A 85 5.30 2.01 3.55
N ILE A 86 4.96 1.19 2.55
CA ILE A 86 5.95 0.54 1.69
C ILE A 86 5.52 0.59 0.22
N ILE A 87 6.45 0.98 -0.65
CA ILE A 87 6.33 0.84 -2.10
C ILE A 87 7.40 -0.15 -2.55
N ALA A 88 7.01 -1.33 -3.06
CA ALA A 88 7.98 -2.38 -3.34
C ALA A 88 7.53 -3.36 -4.44
N GLY A 89 8.50 -4.12 -4.91
CA GLY A 89 8.32 -5.24 -5.83
C GLY A 89 7.89 -4.83 -7.24
N CYS A 90 7.49 -5.83 -8.03
CA CYS A 90 7.07 -5.62 -9.42
C CYS A 90 5.77 -4.81 -9.55
N ALA A 91 4.91 -4.81 -8.52
CA ALA A 91 3.67 -4.03 -8.52
C ALA A 91 3.92 -2.56 -8.19
N GLY A 92 4.61 -2.26 -7.07
CA GLY A 92 4.79 -0.90 -6.58
C GLY A 92 6.07 -0.21 -7.05
N GLY A 93 7.17 -0.96 -7.19
CA GLY A 93 8.52 -0.45 -7.42
C GLY A 93 8.82 0.04 -8.85
N GLY A 94 7.81 0.16 -9.71
CA GLY A 94 7.96 0.68 -11.07
C GLY A 94 8.37 2.16 -11.09
N PHE A 95 9.04 2.57 -12.16
CA PHE A 95 9.56 3.94 -12.31
C PHE A 95 8.49 5.01 -12.11
N GLU A 96 7.37 4.91 -12.80
CA GLU A 96 6.28 5.89 -12.73
C GLU A 96 5.64 5.97 -11.35
N ASN A 97 5.48 4.85 -10.66
CA ASN A 97 4.92 4.80 -9.32
C ASN A 97 5.81 5.55 -8.31
N ILE A 98 7.13 5.34 -8.40
CA ILE A 98 8.08 5.97 -7.48
C ILE A 98 8.25 7.46 -7.82
N CYS A 99 8.29 7.85 -9.10
CA CYS A 99 8.29 9.26 -9.50
C CYS A 99 7.05 9.99 -8.97
N ALA A 100 5.86 9.41 -9.14
CA ALA A 100 4.63 10.03 -8.65
C ALA A 100 4.57 10.11 -7.12
N ALA A 101 5.15 9.15 -6.40
CA ALA A 101 5.29 9.21 -4.95
C ALA A 101 6.27 10.31 -4.52
N ALA A 102 7.41 10.44 -5.22
CA ALA A 102 8.40 11.50 -4.98
C ALA A 102 7.80 12.89 -5.22
N ASP A 103 7.04 13.09 -6.30
CA ASP A 103 6.37 14.36 -6.59
C ASP A 103 5.38 14.79 -5.49
N ILE A 104 4.66 13.83 -4.91
CA ILE A 104 3.71 14.09 -3.81
C ILE A 104 4.43 14.49 -2.53
N ILE A 105 5.56 13.86 -2.21
CA ILE A 105 6.25 14.05 -0.95
C ILE A 105 7.31 15.16 -1.01
N LYS A 106 7.67 15.61 -2.19
CA LYS A 106 8.67 16.68 -2.41
C LYS A 106 8.40 17.92 -1.58
N GLY A 107 9.41 18.37 -0.83
CA GLY A 107 9.32 19.51 0.07
C GLY A 107 8.49 19.30 1.34
N LYS A 108 8.06 18.05 1.60
CA LYS A 108 7.37 17.63 2.82
C LYS A 108 8.27 16.70 3.64
N ASN A 109 7.81 16.27 4.81
CA ASN A 109 8.51 15.26 5.58
C ASN A 109 7.53 14.30 6.26
N ILE A 110 7.98 13.07 6.49
CA ILE A 110 7.17 11.99 7.08
C ILE A 110 6.97 12.12 8.59
N GLY A 111 7.58 13.12 9.22
CA GLY A 111 7.58 13.27 10.68
C GLY A 111 8.73 12.50 11.35
N ALA A 112 8.75 12.56 12.68
CA ALA A 112 9.73 11.87 13.53
C ALA A 112 9.06 10.92 14.54
N ASP A 113 7.78 10.62 14.33
CA ASP A 113 6.98 9.73 15.17
C ASP A 113 7.15 8.24 14.77
N GLU A 114 6.16 7.42 15.05
CA GLU A 114 6.18 5.98 14.80
C GLU A 114 6.09 5.60 13.32
N PHE A 115 5.60 6.49 12.45
CA PHE A 115 5.42 6.19 11.03
C PHE A 115 6.76 6.04 10.33
N THR A 116 6.89 4.96 9.56
CA THR A 116 8.06 4.71 8.70
C THR A 116 7.65 4.56 7.25
N PHE A 117 8.51 5.02 6.33
CA PHE A 117 8.27 4.88 4.91
C PHE A 117 9.50 4.30 4.19
N SER A 118 9.30 3.19 3.47
CA SER A 118 10.35 2.52 2.71
C SER A 118 9.98 2.35 1.24
N VAL A 119 10.96 2.54 0.36
CA VAL A 119 10.79 2.40 -1.09
C VAL A 119 11.84 1.44 -1.65
N TYR A 120 11.40 0.45 -2.42
CA TYR A 120 12.21 -0.55 -3.10
C TYR A 120 11.96 -0.47 -4.61
N PRO A 121 12.86 0.11 -5.41
CA PRO A 121 12.75 0.06 -6.88
C PRO A 121 12.67 -1.39 -7.38
N ALA A 122 11.91 -1.64 -8.44
CA ALA A 122 11.71 -3.00 -8.94
C ALA A 122 12.96 -3.62 -9.57
N SER A 123 13.93 -2.79 -9.98
CA SER A 123 15.21 -3.26 -10.56
C SER A 123 16.31 -2.21 -10.42
N THR A 124 17.56 -2.63 -10.59
CA THR A 124 18.70 -1.72 -10.60
C THR A 124 18.64 -0.67 -11.72
N PRO A 125 18.26 -0.99 -12.99
CA PRO A 125 18.06 0.03 -14.00
C PRO A 125 17.03 1.10 -13.61
N ILE A 126 15.88 0.70 -13.05
CA ILE A 126 14.88 1.65 -12.54
C ILE A 126 15.48 2.52 -11.43
N TYR A 127 16.22 1.93 -10.49
CA TYR A 127 16.87 2.68 -9.42
C TYR A 127 17.84 3.74 -9.98
N MET A 128 18.65 3.37 -10.96
CA MET A 128 19.59 4.30 -11.60
C MET A 128 18.90 5.48 -12.29
N GLU A 129 17.77 5.24 -12.96
CA GLU A 129 17.01 6.33 -13.59
C GLU A 129 16.34 7.24 -12.54
N LEU A 130 15.85 6.69 -11.44
CA LEU A 130 15.32 7.45 -10.30
C LEU A 130 16.39 8.29 -9.58
N VAL A 131 17.64 7.83 -9.57
CA VAL A 131 18.78 8.64 -9.08
C VAL A 131 19.05 9.81 -10.04
N LYS A 132 19.11 9.54 -11.34
CA LYS A 132 19.41 10.57 -12.37
C LYS A 132 18.34 11.65 -12.44
N ASN A 133 17.07 11.33 -12.29
CA ASN A 133 15.99 12.30 -12.36
C ASN A 133 15.71 13.05 -11.04
N GLY A 134 16.40 12.68 -9.94
CA GLY A 134 16.30 13.34 -8.65
C GLY A 134 15.20 12.80 -7.72
N ALA A 135 14.37 11.88 -8.15
CA ALA A 135 13.28 11.32 -7.32
C ALA A 135 13.78 10.67 -6.02
N ILE A 136 14.96 10.03 -6.07
CA ILE A 136 15.59 9.45 -4.87
C ILE A 136 15.97 10.53 -3.86
N ALA A 137 16.50 11.66 -4.33
CA ALA A 137 16.84 12.78 -3.44
C ALA A 137 15.59 13.35 -2.76
N ASP A 138 14.52 13.62 -3.51
CA ASP A 138 13.25 14.12 -2.97
C ASP A 138 12.68 13.19 -1.90
N LEU A 139 12.71 11.87 -2.13
CA LEU A 139 12.27 10.86 -1.16
C LEU A 139 13.13 10.85 0.10
N MET A 140 14.45 10.88 -0.05
CA MET A 140 15.38 10.87 1.10
C MET A 140 15.29 12.15 1.93
N GLU A 141 15.15 13.31 1.31
CA GLU A 141 14.94 14.59 1.99
C GLU A 141 13.67 14.58 2.84
N ALA A 142 12.62 13.87 2.38
CA ALA A 142 11.38 13.69 3.13
C ALA A 142 11.52 12.72 4.33
N GLY A 143 12.62 11.98 4.46
CA GLY A 143 12.85 10.98 5.50
C GLY A 143 12.51 9.53 5.07
N THR A 144 12.26 9.30 3.78
CA THR A 144 12.00 7.96 3.24
C THR A 144 13.28 7.12 3.22
N VAL A 145 13.19 5.86 3.60
CA VAL A 145 14.30 4.90 3.48
C VAL A 145 14.25 4.26 2.10
N VAL A 146 15.17 4.65 1.22
CA VAL A 146 15.28 4.04 -0.11
C VAL A 146 16.25 2.87 -0.04
N LYS A 147 15.81 1.71 -0.51
CA LYS A 147 16.55 0.44 -0.48
C LYS A 147 16.83 -0.06 -1.90
N THR A 148 17.74 -1.01 -2.02
CA THR A 148 18.04 -1.68 -3.28
C THR A 148 16.87 -2.54 -3.76
N ALA A 149 16.84 -2.87 -5.05
CA ALA A 149 15.82 -3.74 -5.63
C ALA A 149 15.76 -5.10 -4.92
N PHE A 150 14.65 -5.35 -4.26
CA PHE A 150 14.43 -6.59 -3.50
C PHE A 150 12.94 -6.86 -3.34
N CYS A 151 12.51 -8.10 -3.55
CA CYS A 151 11.11 -8.49 -3.45
C CYS A 151 10.67 -8.83 -1.99
N GLY A 152 11.55 -8.63 -1.02
CA GLY A 152 11.37 -9.04 0.37
C GLY A 152 10.05 -8.64 1.03
N PRO A 153 9.63 -7.37 0.94
CA PRO A 153 8.37 -6.92 1.56
C PRO A 153 7.11 -7.62 1.03
N CYS A 154 7.17 -8.25 -0.16
CA CYS A 154 6.02 -8.97 -0.72
C CYS A 154 5.80 -10.35 -0.10
N PHE A 155 6.81 -10.91 0.60
CA PHE A 155 6.75 -12.26 1.18
C PHE A 155 7.29 -12.36 2.62
N GLY A 156 7.47 -11.22 3.27
CA GLY A 156 7.86 -11.18 4.68
C GLY A 156 9.36 -11.28 4.97
N ALA A 157 10.21 -10.94 4.00
CA ALA A 157 11.65 -10.84 4.19
C ALA A 157 12.12 -9.39 4.11
N GLY A 158 12.12 -8.71 5.23
CA GLY A 158 12.50 -7.31 5.36
C GLY A 158 11.30 -6.37 5.52
N ASP A 159 11.53 -5.28 6.25
CA ASP A 159 10.51 -4.32 6.66
C ASP A 159 9.27 -4.98 7.29
N THR A 160 9.51 -5.98 8.12
CA THR A 160 8.45 -6.59 8.93
C THR A 160 7.91 -5.52 9.89
N PRO A 161 6.58 -5.29 9.91
CA PRO A 161 5.98 -4.34 10.84
C PRO A 161 6.21 -4.76 12.30
N ALA A 162 6.17 -3.79 13.21
CA ALA A 162 6.17 -4.08 14.64
C ALA A 162 4.92 -4.87 15.03
N ASN A 163 4.96 -5.48 16.21
CA ASN A 163 3.80 -6.21 16.75
C ASN A 163 2.58 -5.29 16.80
N ASN A 164 1.42 -5.80 16.39
CA ASN A 164 0.16 -5.05 16.27
C ASN A 164 0.21 -3.82 15.33
N ALA A 165 1.28 -3.62 14.54
CA ALA A 165 1.34 -2.50 13.61
C ALA A 165 0.52 -2.75 12.34
N PHE A 166 0.00 -1.67 11.78
CA PHE A 166 -0.72 -1.65 10.51
C PHE A 166 0.18 -1.06 9.40
N SER A 167 0.42 -1.85 8.37
CA SER A 167 1.27 -1.48 7.22
C SER A 167 0.44 -1.28 5.97
N ILE A 168 0.60 -0.16 5.28
CA ILE A 168 0.03 0.07 3.95
C ILE A 168 1.08 -0.16 2.88
N ARG A 169 0.78 -0.97 1.88
CA ARG A 169 1.78 -1.40 0.89
C ARG A 169 1.26 -1.34 -0.54
N HIS A 170 2.10 -0.86 -1.45
CA HIS A 170 1.96 -1.16 -2.87
C HIS A 170 2.82 -2.39 -3.17
N THR A 171 2.26 -3.55 -2.89
CA THR A 171 2.81 -4.88 -3.12
C THR A 171 1.72 -5.78 -3.69
N THR A 172 1.83 -7.10 -3.57
CA THR A 172 0.93 -8.02 -4.28
C THR A 172 -0.07 -8.74 -3.39
N ARG A 173 0.10 -8.76 -2.06
CA ARG A 173 -0.70 -9.60 -1.16
C ARG A 173 -0.86 -8.98 0.22
N ASN A 174 -2.03 -9.22 0.83
CA ASN A 174 -2.37 -8.82 2.19
C ASN A 174 -2.91 -9.97 3.05
N PHE A 175 -2.58 -11.22 2.70
CA PHE A 175 -2.94 -12.40 3.49
C PHE A 175 -2.22 -12.41 4.85
N PRO A 176 -2.73 -13.14 5.85
CA PRO A 176 -2.06 -13.26 7.14
C PRO A 176 -0.59 -13.72 7.00
N ASN A 177 0.29 -13.14 7.79
CA ASN A 177 1.74 -13.45 7.86
C ASN A 177 2.55 -13.17 6.58
N ARG A 178 1.96 -12.56 5.56
CA ARG A 178 2.72 -12.19 4.33
C ARG A 178 3.73 -11.06 4.55
N GLU A 179 3.55 -10.27 5.57
CA GLU A 179 4.46 -9.21 6.01
C GLU A 179 5.63 -9.73 6.86
N GLY A 180 5.69 -11.03 7.13
CA GLY A 180 6.74 -11.67 7.95
C GLY A 180 6.50 -11.59 9.46
N SER A 181 5.34 -11.06 9.87
CA SER A 181 4.95 -11.04 11.28
C SER A 181 4.75 -12.46 11.82
N LYS A 182 5.12 -12.64 13.07
CA LYS A 182 4.76 -13.82 13.86
C LYS A 182 3.85 -13.38 14.98
N LEU A 183 2.94 -14.27 15.39
CA LEU A 183 2.11 -14.04 16.56
C LEU A 183 2.99 -13.76 17.79
N GLN A 184 2.80 -12.61 18.42
CA GLN A 184 3.50 -12.18 19.62
C GLN A 184 2.49 -11.64 20.63
N ASN A 185 2.51 -12.12 21.86
CA ASN A 185 1.60 -11.70 22.93
C ASN A 185 0.10 -11.77 22.52
N GLY A 186 -0.28 -12.75 21.69
CA GLY A 186 -1.62 -12.85 21.14
C GLY A 186 -1.94 -11.88 20.00
N GLN A 187 -1.00 -11.07 19.57
CA GLN A 187 -1.19 -10.03 18.54
C GLN A 187 -0.42 -10.35 17.24
N ILE A 188 -0.92 -9.83 16.13
CA ILE A 188 -0.28 -9.94 14.81
C ILE A 188 -0.31 -8.57 14.12
N SER A 189 0.72 -8.25 13.35
CA SER A 189 0.67 -7.11 12.44
C SER A 189 -0.15 -7.43 11.19
N SER A 190 -0.59 -6.41 10.48
CA SER A 190 -1.40 -6.57 9.29
C SER A 190 -1.01 -5.65 8.14
N VAL A 191 -1.37 -6.05 6.93
CA VAL A 191 -1.09 -5.32 5.69
C VAL A 191 -2.38 -4.99 4.97
N ALA A 192 -2.51 -3.74 4.55
CA ALA A 192 -3.47 -3.32 3.53
C ALA A 192 -2.73 -2.95 2.24
N LEU A 193 -3.39 -3.17 1.10
CA LEU A 193 -2.83 -2.79 -0.20
C LEU A 193 -3.40 -1.44 -0.65
N MET A 194 -2.52 -0.57 -1.12
CA MET A 194 -2.84 0.75 -1.66
C MET A 194 -1.96 1.09 -2.84
N ASP A 195 -2.33 2.12 -3.60
CA ASP A 195 -1.48 2.70 -4.63
C ASP A 195 -0.32 3.54 -4.04
N ALA A 196 0.77 3.67 -4.78
CA ALA A 196 1.98 4.37 -4.34
C ALA A 196 1.74 5.85 -4.04
N ARG A 197 0.82 6.50 -4.75
CA ARG A 197 0.50 7.92 -4.58
C ARG A 197 -0.23 8.16 -3.25
N SER A 198 -1.19 7.29 -2.92
CA SER A 198 -1.92 7.39 -1.64
C SER A 198 -1.04 7.01 -0.45
N ILE A 199 -0.07 6.10 -0.62
CA ILE A 199 0.95 5.83 0.40
C ILE A 199 1.82 7.07 0.63
N ALA A 200 2.30 7.72 -0.44
CA ALA A 200 3.09 8.95 -0.32
C ALA A 200 2.28 10.11 0.29
N ALA A 201 1.00 10.23 -0.04
CA ALA A 201 0.09 11.21 0.59
C ALA A 201 -0.08 10.94 2.09
N THR A 202 -0.24 9.68 2.48
CA THR A 202 -0.30 9.26 3.89
C THR A 202 1.03 9.54 4.61
N ALA A 203 2.16 9.29 3.95
CA ALA A 203 3.49 9.60 4.48
C ALA A 203 3.67 11.13 4.70
N ALA A 204 3.28 11.95 3.71
CA ALA A 204 3.30 13.42 3.83
C ALA A 204 2.38 13.93 4.94
N ASN A 205 1.32 13.19 5.28
CA ASN A 205 0.43 13.44 6.41
C ASN A 205 0.82 12.65 7.67
N LYS A 206 2.10 12.27 7.78
CA LYS A 206 2.72 11.68 8.99
C LYS A 206 2.02 10.42 9.51
N GLY A 207 1.57 9.55 8.61
CA GLY A 207 0.92 8.28 8.94
C GLY A 207 -0.61 8.35 9.06
N PHE A 208 -1.26 9.50 8.92
CA PHE A 208 -2.71 9.58 8.85
C PHE A 208 -3.21 9.24 7.43
N LEU A 209 -4.03 8.21 7.33
CA LEU A 209 -4.51 7.66 6.07
C LEU A 209 -5.13 8.75 5.17
N THR A 210 -4.56 8.93 3.98
CA THR A 210 -4.87 10.04 3.09
C THR A 210 -4.93 9.57 1.64
N PRO A 211 -6.02 9.84 0.88
CA PRO A 211 -6.07 9.53 -0.54
C PRO A 211 -5.16 10.45 -1.35
N ALA A 212 -4.63 9.96 -2.48
CA ALA A 212 -3.79 10.76 -3.37
C ALA A 212 -4.47 12.05 -3.86
N THR A 213 -5.78 12.04 -4.01
CA THR A 213 -6.59 13.20 -4.42
C THR A 213 -6.53 14.37 -3.43
N ALA A 214 -6.22 14.12 -2.17
CA ALA A 214 -6.04 15.15 -1.15
C ALA A 214 -4.65 15.78 -1.19
N ALA A 215 -3.63 15.11 -1.74
CA ALA A 215 -2.26 15.60 -1.79
C ALA A 215 -2.10 16.95 -2.52
N ASN A 216 -2.96 17.19 -3.51
CA ASN A 216 -2.96 18.45 -4.30
C ASN A 216 -3.73 19.60 -3.63
N LYS A 217 -4.44 19.34 -2.52
CA LYS A 217 -5.25 20.35 -1.82
C LYS A 217 -4.52 21.02 -0.65
N GLY A 218 -3.28 20.60 -0.37
CA GLY A 218 -2.53 20.97 0.83
C GLY A 218 -3.03 20.21 2.08
N PHE A 219 -2.11 19.84 2.94
CA PHE A 219 -2.42 19.23 4.24
C PHE A 219 -2.44 20.30 5.32
#